data_a74deecd24612a1a3fd6d71c0ef48e5f
#
_entry.id   a74deecd24612a1a3fd6d71c0ef48e5f
#
_cell.length_a   1.000
_cell.length_b   1.000
_cell.length_c   1.000
_cell.angle_alpha   90.00
_cell.angle_beta   90.00
_cell.angle_gamma   90.00
#
_symmetry.space_group_name_H-M   'P 1'
#
loop_
_entity.id
_entity.type
_entity.pdbx_description
1 polymer ?
#
loop_
_entity_poly.entity_id
_entity_poly.type
_entity_poly.pdbx_seq_one_letter_code
_entity_poly.pdbx_strand_id
1 'polypeptide(L)'
;MSSPPHVIALHGGAGVTPGRDYREATDYMRDLAARLSAQLAAGVSAVDCVEIAVLEMEASGLFVAGRGSAPNADGLVEMDASIMDGARHKAGAVCAIRDAASPIAAARRVMEATPHVLLAGQGASDFARQQGLEQIIDPARFFRMPVGITAADIEAETKALAHGTVGAAALDLTGALAAATSTGGVFGKRPGRVGDTPLPGAGVWADDDVAVSCTGVGEYFILTSAAYXXXXXXXLSRRVP
;
A
#
# COMPACT_ATOMS: atom_id res chain seq x y z
N MET A 1 34.18 -9.49 5.84
CA MET A 1 33.00 -9.16 6.67
C MET A 1 31.77 -9.35 5.80
N SER A 2 30.76 -10.09 6.29
CA SER A 2 29.50 -10.20 5.56
C SER A 2 28.82 -8.84 5.54
N SER A 3 28.21 -8.49 4.41
CA SER A 3 27.40 -7.26 4.32
C SER A 3 26.27 -7.32 5.38
N PRO A 4 25.90 -6.17 5.94
CA PRO A 4 24.74 -6.14 6.83
C PRO A 4 23.49 -6.73 6.12
N PRO A 5 22.62 -7.39 6.87
CA PRO A 5 21.41 -7.95 6.26
C PRO A 5 20.51 -6.84 5.70
N HIS A 6 19.92 -7.11 4.55
CA HIS A 6 18.87 -6.26 3.99
C HIS A 6 17.77 -7.17 3.45
N VAL A 7 16.53 -6.73 3.51
CA VAL A 7 15.37 -7.57 3.13
C VAL A 7 14.30 -6.67 2.52
N ILE A 8 13.61 -7.19 1.52
CA ILE A 8 12.36 -6.62 1.02
C ILE A 8 11.32 -7.73 0.94
N ALA A 9 10.12 -7.45 1.44
CA ALA A 9 8.96 -8.32 1.31
C ALA A 9 7.85 -7.53 0.61
N LEU A 10 7.18 -8.16 -0.37
CA LEU A 10 6.10 -7.53 -1.14
C LEU A 10 4.85 -8.39 -1.07
N HIS A 11 3.68 -7.75 -1.14
CA HIS A 11 2.43 -8.47 -1.38
C HIS A 11 1.56 -7.71 -2.39
N GLY A 12 0.80 -8.46 -3.17
CA GLY A 12 -0.12 -7.95 -4.20
C GLY A 12 -1.59 -8.06 -3.82
N GLY A 13 -1.89 -8.34 -2.54
CA GLY A 13 -3.26 -8.43 -2.05
C GLY A 13 -3.68 -9.84 -1.65
N ALA A 14 -4.80 -9.93 -0.92
CA ALA A 14 -5.34 -11.18 -0.37
C ALA A 14 -6.52 -11.75 -1.18
N GLY A 15 -6.95 -11.08 -2.24
CA GLY A 15 -8.18 -11.41 -2.97
C GLY A 15 -8.00 -12.41 -4.13
N VAL A 16 -7.17 -13.42 -3.95
CA VAL A 16 -6.92 -14.43 -5.00
C VAL A 16 -8.13 -15.33 -5.17
N THR A 17 -8.61 -15.46 -6.41
CA THR A 17 -9.70 -16.38 -6.77
C THR A 17 -9.11 -17.68 -7.32
N PRO A 18 -9.42 -18.82 -6.70
CA PRO A 18 -8.89 -20.11 -7.21
C PRO A 18 -9.24 -20.35 -8.68
N GLY A 19 -8.28 -20.90 -9.41
CA GLY A 19 -8.44 -21.23 -10.82
C GLY A 19 -8.18 -20.10 -11.80
N ARG A 20 -7.87 -18.91 -11.33
CA ARG A 20 -7.50 -17.79 -12.21
C ARG A 20 -6.00 -17.67 -12.37
N ASP A 21 -5.58 -17.10 -13.50
CA ASP A 21 -4.16 -16.95 -13.83
C ASP A 21 -3.61 -15.65 -13.27
N TYR A 22 -2.65 -15.75 -12.38
CA TYR A 22 -1.95 -14.61 -11.77
C TYR A 22 -0.47 -14.58 -12.15
N ARG A 23 -0.06 -15.34 -13.17
CA ARG A 23 1.37 -15.42 -13.55
C ARG A 23 1.97 -14.06 -13.85
N GLU A 24 1.27 -13.22 -14.62
CA GLU A 24 1.76 -11.89 -14.95
C GLU A 24 2.08 -11.07 -13.68
N ALA A 25 1.17 -11.08 -12.71
CA ALA A 25 1.36 -10.33 -11.47
C ALA A 25 2.47 -10.92 -10.60
N THR A 26 2.56 -12.27 -10.53
CA THR A 26 3.60 -12.92 -9.72
C THR A 26 4.99 -12.77 -10.34
N ASP A 27 5.10 -12.85 -11.66
CA ASP A 27 6.37 -12.64 -12.35
C ASP A 27 6.83 -11.18 -12.19
N TYR A 28 5.89 -10.23 -12.35
CA TYR A 28 6.17 -8.80 -12.09
C TYR A 28 6.71 -8.60 -10.68
N MET A 29 6.04 -9.17 -9.67
CA MET A 29 6.47 -9.01 -8.27
C MET A 29 7.84 -9.63 -8.01
N ARG A 30 8.13 -10.79 -8.63
CA ARG A 30 9.43 -11.45 -8.49
C ARG A 30 10.56 -10.55 -9.05
N ASP A 31 10.34 -10.01 -10.25
CA ASP A 31 11.32 -9.13 -10.89
C ASP A 31 11.48 -7.83 -10.09
N LEU A 32 10.38 -7.26 -9.60
CA LEU A 32 10.43 -6.06 -8.77
C LEU A 32 11.21 -6.34 -7.48
N ALA A 33 10.93 -7.44 -6.78
CA ALA A 33 11.64 -7.79 -5.55
C ALA A 33 13.15 -7.95 -5.79
N ALA A 34 13.54 -8.57 -6.90
CA ALA A 34 14.96 -8.74 -7.24
C ALA A 34 15.64 -7.38 -7.45
N ARG A 35 15.00 -6.47 -8.20
CA ARG A 35 15.55 -5.11 -8.44
C ARG A 35 15.66 -4.31 -7.14
N LEU A 36 14.63 -4.39 -6.29
CA LEU A 36 14.62 -3.66 -5.02
C LEU A 36 15.66 -4.22 -4.04
N SER A 37 15.83 -5.54 -4.01
CA SER A 37 16.87 -6.15 -3.19
C SER A 37 18.28 -5.64 -3.63
N ALA A 38 18.50 -5.52 -4.95
CA ALA A 38 19.76 -4.96 -5.44
C ALA A 38 19.92 -3.48 -5.05
N GLN A 39 18.84 -2.70 -5.05
CA GLN A 39 18.89 -1.30 -4.62
C GLN A 39 19.21 -1.17 -3.13
N LEU A 40 18.58 -2.02 -2.29
CA LEU A 40 18.91 -2.06 -0.85
C LEU A 40 20.38 -2.43 -0.64
N ALA A 41 20.89 -3.42 -1.38
CA ALA A 41 22.29 -3.82 -1.32
C ALA A 41 23.23 -2.66 -1.75
N ALA A 42 22.76 -1.76 -2.61
CA ALA A 42 23.49 -0.57 -3.05
C ALA A 42 23.33 0.63 -2.10
N GLY A 43 22.57 0.48 -1.01
CA GLY A 43 22.44 1.50 0.03
C GLY A 43 21.21 2.40 -0.08
N VAL A 44 20.22 2.02 -0.89
CA VAL A 44 18.94 2.74 -0.88
C VAL A 44 18.27 2.52 0.49
N SER A 45 17.68 3.57 1.06
CA SER A 45 17.05 3.47 2.38
C SER A 45 15.79 2.61 2.34
N ALA A 46 15.43 2.02 3.48
CA ALA A 46 14.21 1.22 3.59
C ALA A 46 12.97 2.02 3.16
N VAL A 47 12.86 3.28 3.61
CA VAL A 47 11.67 4.09 3.33
C VAL A 47 11.57 4.43 1.83
N ASP A 48 12.69 4.71 1.17
CA ASP A 48 12.67 4.96 -0.28
C ASP A 48 12.36 3.67 -1.04
N CYS A 49 12.89 2.54 -0.57
CA CYS A 49 12.68 1.25 -1.22
C CYS A 49 11.19 0.84 -1.16
N VAL A 50 10.52 0.99 -0.01
CA VAL A 50 9.09 0.64 0.08
C VAL A 50 8.23 1.62 -0.74
N GLU A 51 8.62 2.90 -0.80
CA GLU A 51 7.91 3.86 -1.68
C GLU A 51 8.03 3.42 -3.14
N ILE A 52 9.25 3.15 -3.63
CA ILE A 52 9.49 2.70 -5.01
C ILE A 52 8.68 1.43 -5.31
N ALA A 53 8.68 0.48 -4.37
CA ALA A 53 7.92 -0.76 -4.51
C ALA A 53 6.44 -0.49 -4.78
N VAL A 54 5.82 0.31 -3.92
CA VAL A 54 4.39 0.59 -4.02
C VAL A 54 4.07 1.45 -5.24
N LEU A 55 4.92 2.46 -5.55
CA LEU A 55 4.81 3.29 -6.76
C LEU A 55 4.75 2.42 -8.02
N GLU A 56 5.68 1.48 -8.15
CA GLU A 56 5.72 0.61 -9.33
C GLU A 56 4.51 -0.33 -9.38
N MET A 57 4.07 -0.85 -8.23
CA MET A 57 2.87 -1.68 -8.20
C MET A 57 1.61 -0.88 -8.54
N GLU A 58 1.47 0.37 -8.04
CA GLU A 58 0.38 1.28 -8.43
C GLU A 58 0.36 1.55 -9.94
N ALA A 59 1.54 1.84 -10.50
CA ALA A 59 1.68 2.21 -11.91
C ALA A 59 1.43 1.03 -12.86
N SER A 60 1.67 -0.21 -12.40
CA SER A 60 1.52 -1.41 -13.23
C SER A 60 0.08 -1.66 -13.68
N GLY A 61 -0.90 -1.33 -12.83
CA GLY A 61 -2.31 -1.64 -13.06
C GLY A 61 -2.65 -3.12 -12.88
N LEU A 62 -1.71 -3.92 -12.40
CA LEU A 62 -1.92 -5.37 -12.22
C LEU A 62 -2.67 -5.71 -10.92
N PHE A 63 -2.70 -4.79 -9.97
CA PHE A 63 -3.22 -4.98 -8.62
C PHE A 63 -4.34 -3.97 -8.32
N VAL A 64 -5.13 -4.22 -7.27
CA VAL A 64 -6.22 -3.30 -6.88
C VAL A 64 -5.63 -2.11 -6.10
N ALA A 65 -4.76 -1.35 -6.75
CA ALA A 65 -4.10 -0.15 -6.22
C ALA A 65 -3.67 0.72 -7.40
N GLY A 66 -3.63 2.03 -7.22
CA GLY A 66 -3.23 2.96 -8.27
C GLY A 66 -4.07 2.77 -9.53
N ARG A 67 -3.43 2.47 -10.65
CA ARG A 67 -4.11 2.30 -11.96
C ARG A 67 -5.11 1.14 -11.98
N GLY A 68 -4.97 0.15 -11.09
CA GLY A 68 -5.91 -0.98 -11.02
C GLY A 68 -6.98 -0.82 -9.95
N SER A 69 -7.16 0.38 -9.42
CA SER A 69 -8.08 0.63 -8.30
C SER A 69 -9.54 0.37 -8.63
N ALA A 70 -10.27 -0.09 -7.62
CA ALA A 70 -11.68 -0.45 -7.72
C ALA A 70 -12.60 0.78 -7.65
N PRO A 71 -13.60 0.89 -8.53
CA PRO A 71 -14.62 1.93 -8.37
C PRO A 71 -15.55 1.61 -7.20
N ASN A 72 -16.05 2.67 -6.57
CA ASN A 72 -17.08 2.57 -5.53
C ASN A 72 -18.48 2.40 -6.16
N ALA A 73 -19.53 2.37 -5.35
CA ALA A 73 -20.90 2.13 -5.80
C ALA A 73 -21.43 3.24 -6.73
N ASP A 74 -20.82 4.43 -6.70
CA ASP A 74 -21.18 5.54 -7.60
C ASP A 74 -20.29 5.57 -8.86
N GLY A 75 -19.44 4.55 -9.04
CA GLY A 75 -18.55 4.48 -10.19
C GLY A 75 -17.28 5.32 -10.08
N LEU A 76 -17.02 5.93 -8.92
CA LEU A 76 -15.85 6.78 -8.69
C LEU A 76 -14.75 5.98 -8.00
N VAL A 77 -13.50 6.22 -8.39
CA VAL A 77 -12.36 5.59 -7.70
C VAL A 77 -11.89 6.49 -6.57
N GLU A 78 -11.81 5.93 -5.38
CA GLU A 78 -11.27 6.54 -4.17
C GLU A 78 -10.14 5.65 -3.67
N MET A 79 -8.95 6.20 -3.53
CA MET A 79 -7.73 5.46 -3.21
C MET A 79 -7.21 5.82 -1.83
N ASP A 80 -6.53 4.88 -1.20
CA ASP A 80 -5.96 5.05 0.14
C ASP A 80 -4.50 4.58 0.11
N ALA A 81 -3.61 5.26 0.84
CA ALA A 81 -2.22 4.80 0.98
C ALA A 81 -1.62 5.30 2.27
N SER A 82 -0.62 4.57 2.76
CA SER A 82 0.19 5.01 3.89
C SER A 82 1.62 4.51 3.77
N ILE A 83 2.53 5.26 4.37
CA ILE A 83 3.94 4.91 4.47
C ILE A 83 4.43 5.25 5.88
N MET A 84 5.31 4.42 6.42
CA MET A 84 5.88 4.65 7.74
C MET A 84 7.38 4.38 7.74
N ASP A 85 8.13 5.35 8.27
CA ASP A 85 9.57 5.30 8.49
C ASP A 85 9.79 4.94 9.95
N GLY A 86 10.20 3.71 10.20
CA GLY A 86 10.38 3.19 11.56
C GLY A 86 11.48 3.91 12.32
N ALA A 87 12.60 4.17 11.65
CA ALA A 87 13.76 4.80 12.30
C ALA A 87 13.46 6.23 12.80
N ARG A 88 12.53 6.93 12.11
CA ARG A 88 12.15 8.29 12.52
C ARG A 88 10.83 8.34 13.27
N HIS A 89 10.13 7.22 13.41
CA HIS A 89 8.76 7.14 13.95
C HIS A 89 7.84 8.14 13.26
N LYS A 90 7.95 8.26 11.93
CA LYS A 90 7.12 9.15 11.12
C LYS A 90 6.23 8.35 10.19
N ALA A 91 5.01 8.83 10.01
CA ALA A 91 4.07 8.23 9.05
C ALA A 91 3.41 9.32 8.22
N GLY A 92 3.00 8.95 7.02
CA GLY A 92 2.17 9.78 6.18
C GLY A 92 1.12 8.93 5.49
N ALA A 93 -0.07 9.49 5.33
CA ALA A 93 -1.18 8.75 4.76
C ALA A 93 -2.15 9.66 4.02
N VAL A 94 -2.82 9.08 3.04
CA VAL A 94 -3.96 9.71 2.37
C VAL A 94 -5.11 8.71 2.31
N CYS A 95 -6.34 9.20 2.45
CA CYS A 95 -7.52 8.34 2.25
C CYS A 95 -8.57 9.04 1.40
N ALA A 96 -9.31 8.24 0.65
CA ALA A 96 -10.35 8.69 -0.28
C ALA A 96 -9.82 9.77 -1.26
N ILE A 97 -8.54 9.67 -1.64
CA ILE A 97 -7.94 10.57 -2.63
C ILE A 97 -8.37 10.13 -4.03
N ARG A 98 -8.66 11.08 -4.92
CA ARG A 98 -9.23 10.75 -6.23
C ARG A 98 -8.35 11.12 -7.42
N ASP A 99 -7.65 12.24 -7.32
CA ASP A 99 -7.07 12.88 -8.51
C ASP A 99 -5.58 12.63 -8.67
N ALA A 100 -4.90 12.11 -7.66
CA ALA A 100 -3.46 11.83 -7.73
C ALA A 100 -3.20 10.48 -8.41
N ALA A 101 -2.28 10.45 -9.38
CA ALA A 101 -1.92 9.21 -10.08
C ALA A 101 -1.29 8.17 -9.16
N SER A 102 -0.62 8.64 -8.09
CA SER A 102 0.02 7.76 -7.12
C SER A 102 -0.35 8.19 -5.70
N PRO A 103 -1.25 7.44 -5.03
CA PRO A 103 -1.57 7.69 -3.62
C PRO A 103 -0.36 7.57 -2.69
N ILE A 104 0.57 6.62 -2.96
CA ILE A 104 1.73 6.45 -2.06
C ILE A 104 2.68 7.65 -2.14
N ALA A 105 2.83 8.26 -3.32
CA ALA A 105 3.62 9.49 -3.45
C ALA A 105 2.97 10.61 -2.63
N ALA A 106 1.64 10.70 -2.63
CA ALA A 106 0.94 11.71 -1.82
C ALA A 106 1.13 11.43 -0.32
N ALA A 107 1.04 10.17 0.09
CA ALA A 107 1.29 9.77 1.50
C ALA A 107 2.71 10.14 1.92
N ARG A 108 3.71 9.89 1.07
CA ARG A 108 5.11 10.28 1.34
C ARG A 108 5.22 11.79 1.55
N ARG A 109 4.57 12.59 0.69
CA ARG A 109 4.59 14.06 0.84
C ARG A 109 3.90 14.51 2.14
N VAL A 110 2.81 13.85 2.56
CA VAL A 110 2.19 14.17 3.86
C VAL A 110 3.23 13.98 4.98
N MET A 111 3.96 12.87 4.99
CA MET A 111 4.97 12.57 6.00
C MET A 111 6.12 13.59 6.03
N GLU A 112 6.54 14.08 4.86
CA GLU A 112 7.74 14.91 4.75
C GLU A 112 7.47 16.41 4.83
N ALA A 113 6.32 16.85 4.28
CA ALA A 113 6.07 18.29 4.06
C ALA A 113 5.02 18.88 5.01
N THR A 114 4.49 18.08 5.94
CA THR A 114 3.48 18.57 6.88
C THR A 114 3.73 18.03 8.29
N PRO A 115 3.12 18.65 9.33
CA PRO A 115 3.12 18.06 10.66
C PRO A 115 2.03 16.99 10.85
N HIS A 116 1.22 16.73 9.82
CA HIS A 116 0.08 15.82 9.89
C HIS A 116 0.50 14.40 9.52
N VAL A 117 -0.28 13.42 9.99
CA VAL A 117 -0.09 12.02 9.61
C VAL A 117 -1.03 11.62 8.47
N LEU A 118 -2.23 12.19 8.42
CA LEU A 118 -3.26 11.73 7.48
C LEU A 118 -4.04 12.91 6.90
N LEU A 119 -4.19 12.93 5.58
CA LEU A 119 -5.08 13.85 4.88
C LEU A 119 -6.16 13.04 4.14
N ALA A 120 -7.36 13.61 3.99
CA ALA A 120 -8.52 12.88 3.48
C ALA A 120 -9.24 13.62 2.34
N GLY A 121 -9.79 12.85 1.41
CA GLY A 121 -10.74 13.33 0.40
C GLY A 121 -10.21 14.47 -0.44
N GLN A 122 -11.04 15.50 -0.64
CA GLN A 122 -10.67 16.64 -1.48
C GLN A 122 -9.42 17.36 -0.95
N GLY A 123 -9.28 17.45 0.38
CA GLY A 123 -8.09 18.06 0.98
C GLY A 123 -6.80 17.33 0.60
N ALA A 124 -6.84 15.99 0.55
CA ALA A 124 -5.69 15.19 0.12
C ALA A 124 -5.41 15.41 -1.38
N SER A 125 -6.45 15.46 -2.22
CA SER A 125 -6.30 15.73 -3.66
C SER A 125 -5.69 17.11 -3.92
N ASP A 126 -6.17 18.13 -3.20
CA ASP A 126 -5.67 19.50 -3.35
C ASP A 126 -4.20 19.60 -2.88
N PHE A 127 -3.87 18.92 -1.78
CA PHE A 127 -2.49 18.86 -1.28
C PHE A 127 -1.59 18.18 -2.33
N ALA A 128 -2.00 17.03 -2.88
CA ALA A 128 -1.21 16.34 -3.89
C ALA A 128 -0.92 17.25 -5.10
N ARG A 129 -1.92 18.00 -5.53
CA ARG A 129 -1.77 18.98 -6.63
C ARG A 129 -0.79 20.09 -6.25
N GLN A 130 -0.90 20.63 -5.03
CA GLN A 130 0.02 21.67 -4.52
C GLN A 130 1.46 21.18 -4.44
N GLN A 131 1.66 19.88 -4.18
CA GLN A 131 2.98 19.26 -4.14
C GLN A 131 3.52 18.93 -5.54
N GLY A 132 2.77 19.24 -6.60
CA GLY A 132 3.21 18.99 -7.98
C GLY A 132 3.13 17.54 -8.41
N LEU A 133 2.36 16.71 -7.71
CA LEU A 133 2.23 15.29 -8.08
C LEU A 133 1.36 15.13 -9.31
N GLU A 134 1.65 14.09 -10.10
CA GLU A 134 0.91 13.78 -11.32
C GLU A 134 -0.58 13.60 -11.02
N GLN A 135 -1.43 14.28 -11.82
CA GLN A 135 -2.88 14.24 -11.64
C GLN A 135 -3.54 13.36 -12.71
N ILE A 136 -4.60 12.67 -12.31
CA ILE A 136 -5.42 11.86 -13.22
C ILE A 136 -6.34 12.82 -13.97
N ILE A 137 -6.05 13.06 -15.26
CA ILE A 137 -6.83 13.98 -16.09
C ILE A 137 -8.03 13.26 -16.72
N ASP A 138 -7.84 12.01 -17.10
CA ASP A 138 -8.89 11.19 -17.75
C ASP A 138 -8.98 9.85 -17.04
N PRO A 139 -9.89 9.71 -16.05
CA PRO A 139 -10.02 8.44 -15.31
C PRO A 139 -10.31 7.24 -16.21
N ALA A 140 -11.07 7.43 -17.30
CA ALA A 140 -11.42 6.31 -18.18
C ALA A 140 -10.20 5.75 -18.92
N ARG A 141 -9.18 6.58 -19.15
CA ARG A 141 -7.93 6.13 -19.77
C ARG A 141 -6.88 5.69 -18.73
N PHE A 142 -6.99 6.23 -17.53
CA PHE A 142 -6.01 5.94 -16.47
C PHE A 142 -6.24 4.57 -15.84
N PHE A 143 -7.48 4.31 -15.38
CA PHE A 143 -7.78 3.08 -14.66
C PHE A 143 -7.94 1.90 -15.62
N ARG A 144 -7.54 0.72 -15.16
CA ARG A 144 -7.64 -0.54 -15.90
C ARG A 144 -8.01 -1.69 -14.96
N MET A 145 -8.54 -2.74 -15.56
CA MET A 145 -8.93 -3.93 -14.80
C MET A 145 -7.68 -4.66 -14.29
N PRO A 146 -7.56 -4.89 -12.98
CA PRO A 146 -6.40 -5.64 -12.47
C PRO A 146 -6.49 -7.14 -12.83
N VAL A 147 -5.34 -7.80 -12.74
CA VAL A 147 -5.23 -9.23 -13.07
C VAL A 147 -6.13 -10.06 -12.16
N GLY A 148 -6.83 -11.01 -12.75
CA GLY A 148 -7.69 -11.92 -12.00
C GLY A 148 -9.09 -11.39 -11.69
N ILE A 149 -9.43 -10.18 -12.11
CA ILE A 149 -10.76 -9.58 -11.96
C ILE A 149 -11.42 -9.50 -13.33
N THR A 150 -12.70 -9.82 -13.41
CA THR A 150 -13.48 -9.75 -14.66
C THR A 150 -14.67 -8.80 -14.49
N ALA A 151 -15.23 -8.37 -15.62
CA ALA A 151 -16.45 -7.55 -15.59
C ALA A 151 -17.60 -8.28 -14.88
N ALA A 152 -17.69 -9.61 -15.06
CA ALA A 152 -18.71 -10.41 -14.39
C ALA A 152 -18.58 -10.40 -12.86
N ASP A 153 -17.36 -10.30 -12.35
CA ASP A 153 -17.14 -10.20 -10.88
C ASP A 153 -17.72 -8.90 -10.34
N ILE A 154 -17.55 -7.81 -11.11
CA ILE A 154 -18.05 -6.50 -10.72
C ILE A 154 -19.58 -6.48 -10.75
N GLU A 155 -20.19 -7.05 -11.83
CA GLU A 155 -21.65 -7.12 -12.00
C GLU A 155 -22.33 -8.02 -10.96
N ALA A 156 -21.66 -9.07 -10.52
CA ALA A 156 -22.24 -10.04 -9.58
C ALA A 156 -22.36 -9.52 -8.15
N GLU A 157 -21.93 -8.29 -7.87
CA GLU A 157 -21.91 -7.73 -6.51
C GLU A 157 -21.30 -8.67 -5.47
N THR A 158 -20.41 -9.57 -5.91
CA THR A 158 -19.81 -10.53 -5.01
C THR A 158 -18.85 -9.83 -4.07
N LYS A 159 -19.35 -9.49 -2.91
CA LYS A 159 -18.64 -8.80 -1.82
C LYS A 159 -17.34 -9.52 -1.38
N ALA A 160 -17.14 -10.74 -1.88
CA ALA A 160 -16.03 -11.59 -1.43
C ALA A 160 -14.76 -11.50 -2.30
N LEU A 161 -14.81 -10.87 -3.48
CA LEU A 161 -13.82 -11.19 -4.51
C LEU A 161 -12.78 -10.12 -4.82
N ALA A 162 -12.82 -8.96 -4.24
CA ALA A 162 -11.88 -7.94 -4.69
C ALA A 162 -11.24 -7.17 -3.55
N HIS A 163 -10.55 -7.89 -2.71
CA HIS A 163 -9.62 -7.29 -1.77
C HIS A 163 -8.24 -7.29 -2.42
N GLY A 164 -7.77 -6.13 -2.85
CA GLY A 164 -6.42 -6.02 -3.37
C GLY A 164 -5.76 -4.83 -2.74
N THR A 165 -4.76 -5.06 -1.97
CA THR A 165 -3.92 -4.03 -1.37
C THR A 165 -2.49 -4.40 -1.71
N VAL A 166 -1.73 -3.50 -2.30
CA VAL A 166 -0.30 -3.76 -2.48
C VAL A 166 0.46 -3.23 -1.28
N GLY A 167 1.57 -3.87 -0.97
CA GLY A 167 2.40 -3.35 0.09
C GLY A 167 3.80 -3.90 0.10
N ALA A 168 4.64 -3.23 0.88
CA ALA A 168 6.05 -3.55 1.01
C ALA A 168 6.51 -3.31 2.44
N ALA A 169 7.44 -4.14 2.89
CA ALA A 169 8.18 -3.94 4.13
C ALA A 169 9.66 -4.17 3.84
N ALA A 170 10.53 -3.29 4.33
CA ALA A 170 11.97 -3.36 4.02
C ALA A 170 12.83 -3.12 5.26
N LEU A 171 14.01 -3.76 5.24
CA LEU A 171 15.12 -3.53 6.16
C LEU A 171 16.32 -3.12 5.31
N ASP A 172 16.95 -1.99 5.61
CA ASP A 172 18.12 -1.53 4.86
C ASP A 172 19.43 -1.85 5.58
N LEU A 173 20.55 -1.50 4.93
CA LEU A 173 21.90 -1.78 5.43
C LEU A 173 22.22 -1.07 6.75
N THR A 174 21.46 -0.04 7.12
CA THR A 174 21.66 0.67 8.40
C THR A 174 20.89 0.02 9.55
N GLY A 175 20.02 -0.94 9.23
CA GLY A 175 19.12 -1.56 10.20
C GLY A 175 17.77 -0.84 10.31
N ALA A 176 17.54 0.18 9.50
CA ALA A 176 16.27 0.91 9.50
C ALA A 176 15.17 0.07 8.83
N LEU A 177 13.98 0.13 9.39
CA LEU A 177 12.78 -0.56 8.91
C LEU A 177 11.77 0.45 8.37
N ALA A 178 11.07 0.07 7.32
CA ALA A 178 9.97 0.88 6.78
C ALA A 178 8.89 -0.01 6.17
N ALA A 179 7.66 0.50 6.11
CA ALA A 179 6.55 -0.18 5.46
C ALA A 179 5.70 0.81 4.68
N ALA A 180 5.07 0.32 3.61
CA ALA A 180 4.15 1.12 2.78
C ALA A 180 3.04 0.23 2.26
N THR A 181 1.85 0.83 2.11
CA THR A 181 0.64 0.10 1.71
C THR A 181 -0.23 1.02 0.84
N SER A 182 -0.86 0.47 -0.22
CA SER A 182 -1.76 1.25 -1.09
C SER A 182 -2.90 0.38 -1.61
N THR A 183 -4.08 0.98 -1.77
CA THR A 183 -5.27 0.24 -2.21
C THR A 183 -6.27 1.15 -2.92
N GLY A 184 -7.04 0.55 -3.86
CA GLY A 184 -8.28 1.12 -4.36
C GLY A 184 -9.50 0.69 -3.55
N GLY A 185 -9.29 -0.09 -2.49
CA GLY A 185 -10.38 -0.61 -1.67
C GLY A 185 -11.03 -1.85 -2.26
N VAL A 186 -12.34 -1.94 -2.13
CA VAL A 186 -13.15 -3.09 -2.56
C VAL A 186 -14.09 -2.61 -3.67
N PHE A 187 -14.26 -3.41 -4.73
CA PHE A 187 -15.21 -3.09 -5.81
C PHE A 187 -16.61 -2.88 -5.21
N GLY A 188 -17.28 -1.80 -5.64
CA GLY A 188 -18.61 -1.46 -5.18
C GLY A 188 -18.69 -0.97 -3.73
N LYS A 189 -17.57 -0.61 -3.11
CA LYS A 189 -17.59 -0.05 -1.75
C LYS A 189 -18.48 1.19 -1.69
N ARG A 190 -19.01 1.52 -0.52
CA ARG A 190 -19.74 2.77 -0.32
C ARG A 190 -18.79 3.96 -0.57
N PRO A 191 -19.29 5.04 -1.20
CA PRO A 191 -18.48 6.26 -1.28
C PRO A 191 -18.01 6.70 0.11
N GLY A 192 -16.73 7.00 0.21
CA GLY A 192 -16.12 7.37 1.49
C GLY A 192 -15.73 6.21 2.39
N ARG A 193 -15.95 4.94 1.98
CA ARG A 193 -15.47 3.80 2.78
C ARG A 193 -13.94 3.76 2.73
N VAL A 194 -13.35 3.74 3.90
CA VAL A 194 -11.91 3.64 4.09
C VAL A 194 -11.62 2.32 4.83
N GLY A 195 -10.64 1.57 4.33
CA GLY A 195 -10.16 0.34 4.98
C GLY A 195 -9.00 0.61 5.92
N ASP A 196 -8.25 -0.44 6.20
CA ASP A 196 -7.09 -0.40 7.10
C ASP A 196 -5.89 0.33 6.48
N THR A 197 -5.75 0.30 5.17
CA THR A 197 -4.55 0.74 4.44
C THR A 197 -4.02 2.12 4.88
N PRO A 198 -4.85 3.19 5.03
CA PRO A 198 -4.28 4.50 5.37
C PRO A 198 -4.10 4.72 6.87
N LEU A 199 -4.29 3.69 7.70
CA LEU A 199 -4.31 3.85 9.16
C LEU A 199 -3.08 3.18 9.79
N PRO A 200 -2.06 3.97 10.18
CA PRO A 200 -0.94 3.41 10.96
C PRO A 200 -1.47 2.67 12.19
N GLY A 201 -0.95 1.47 12.39
CA GLY A 201 -1.42 0.55 13.43
C GLY A 201 -2.45 -0.45 12.95
N ALA A 202 -3.19 -0.14 11.88
CA ALA A 202 -4.16 -1.09 11.31
C ALA A 202 -3.61 -1.76 10.06
N GLY A 203 -3.31 -0.99 9.02
CA GLY A 203 -2.84 -1.51 7.73
C GLY A 203 -1.34 -1.43 7.52
N VAL A 204 -0.67 -0.56 8.26
CA VAL A 204 0.77 -0.34 8.13
C VAL A 204 1.37 -0.10 9.52
N TRP A 205 2.60 -0.57 9.72
CA TRP A 205 3.37 -0.23 10.92
C TRP A 205 4.86 -0.38 10.62
N ALA A 206 5.68 0.51 11.16
CA ALA A 206 7.12 0.34 11.19
C ALA A 206 7.70 1.05 12.40
N ASP A 207 8.63 0.37 13.08
CA ASP A 207 9.40 0.95 14.17
C ASP A 207 10.81 0.32 14.15
N ASP A 208 11.53 0.38 15.25
CA ASP A 208 12.90 -0.17 15.34
C ASP A 208 12.93 -1.71 15.29
N ASP A 209 11.80 -2.37 15.55
CA ASP A 209 11.75 -3.83 15.71
C ASP A 209 11.02 -4.56 14.59
N VAL A 210 10.06 -3.90 13.95
CA VAL A 210 9.20 -4.58 12.96
C VAL A 210 8.69 -3.64 11.89
N ALA A 211 8.50 -4.16 10.68
CA ALA A 211 7.81 -3.48 9.59
C ALA A 211 6.69 -4.39 9.09
N VAL A 212 5.47 -3.86 8.96
CA VAL A 212 4.26 -4.62 8.65
C VAL A 212 3.45 -3.88 7.57
N SER A 213 3.01 -4.62 6.56
CA SER A 213 2.01 -4.17 5.60
C SER A 213 0.93 -5.24 5.52
N CYS A 214 -0.33 -4.83 5.71
CA CYS A 214 -1.46 -5.75 5.82
C CYS A 214 -2.33 -5.75 4.56
N THR A 215 -3.04 -6.86 4.34
CA THR A 215 -4.07 -6.95 3.30
C THR A 215 -5.13 -7.96 3.73
N GLY A 216 -6.40 -7.67 3.41
CA GLY A 216 -7.53 -8.54 3.77
C GLY A 216 -8.81 -7.75 3.93
N VAL A 217 -9.66 -8.17 4.85
CA VAL A 217 -10.89 -7.45 5.18
C VAL A 217 -10.54 -6.31 6.13
N GLY A 218 -10.45 -5.11 5.59
CA GLY A 218 -9.95 -3.92 6.31
C GLY A 218 -10.63 -3.65 7.64
N GLU A 219 -11.93 -3.94 7.73
CA GLU A 219 -12.71 -3.73 8.94
C GLU A 219 -12.14 -4.52 10.12
N TYR A 220 -11.71 -5.78 9.88
CA TYR A 220 -11.12 -6.59 10.94
C TYR A 220 -9.77 -6.04 11.39
N PHE A 221 -8.96 -5.58 10.43
CA PHE A 221 -7.64 -5.01 10.74
C PHE A 221 -7.79 -3.71 11.56
N ILE A 222 -8.81 -2.89 11.22
CA ILE A 222 -9.10 -1.66 11.98
C ILE A 222 -9.52 -2.01 13.42
N LEU A 223 -10.50 -2.91 13.55
CA LEU A 223 -11.05 -3.27 14.88
C LEU A 223 -10.00 -3.88 15.82
N THR A 224 -8.99 -4.52 15.26
CA THR A 224 -7.95 -5.20 16.06
C THR A 224 -6.63 -4.44 16.11
N SER A 225 -6.50 -3.33 15.39
CA SER A 225 -5.20 -2.61 15.22
C SER A 225 -4.11 -3.59 14.77
N ALA A 226 -4.42 -4.37 13.75
CA ALA A 226 -3.68 -5.59 13.42
C ALA A 226 -2.19 -5.38 13.14
N ALA A 227 -1.81 -4.31 12.45
CA ALA A 227 -0.39 -4.04 12.15
C ALA A 227 0.40 -3.76 13.42
N TYR A 228 -0.19 -3.05 14.35
CA TYR A 228 0.43 -2.80 15.66
C TYR A 228 0.43 -4.06 16.53
N UNK A 229 -0.50 -4.83 16.35
CA UNK A 229 -0.60 -6.01 17.10
C UNK A 229 0.45 -6.97 16.75
N UNK A 230 1.10 -6.86 15.52
CA UNK A 230 2.20 -7.60 15.11
C UNK A 230 3.44 -7.18 15.80
N UNK A 231 3.43 -5.95 16.28
CA UNK A 231 4.49 -5.40 16.98
C UNK A 231 4.46 -5.77 18.42
N UNK A 232 3.32 -6.05 18.88
CA UNK A 232 3.13 -6.42 20.22
C UNK A 232 3.47 -7.84 20.45
N UNK A 233 3.30 -8.61 19.46
CA UNK A 233 3.62 -9.94 19.50
C UNK A 233 5.11 -10.21 19.34
N UNK A 234 5.78 -9.37 18.62
CA UNK A 234 7.14 -9.44 18.50
C UNK A 234 7.91 -8.96 19.68
N UNK A 235 7.26 -8.20 20.33
CA UNK A 235 7.83 -7.65 21.51
C UNK A 235 7.68 -8.54 22.70
N LEU A 236 6.60 -9.28 22.77
CA LEU A 236 6.40 -10.21 23.90
C LEU A 236 7.24 -11.49 23.76
N SER A 237 7.37 -11.98 22.54
CA SER A 237 8.16 -13.21 22.30
C SER A 237 9.65 -13.07 22.70
N ARG A 238 10.17 -11.87 22.63
CA ARG A 238 11.57 -11.61 23.04
C ARG A 238 11.76 -11.59 24.54
N ARG A 239 10.66 -11.53 25.31
CA ARG A 239 10.69 -11.46 26.77
C ARG A 239 10.49 -12.83 27.44
N VAL A 240 10.20 -13.86 26.64
CA VAL A 240 10.07 -15.22 27.20
C VAL A 240 11.44 -15.90 27.07
N PRO A 241 12.05 -16.31 28.19
CA PRO A 241 13.36 -16.95 28.17
C PRO A 241 13.35 -18.34 27.53
#